data_7971c9489a925b1f52d87aafca7d243b
#
_entry.id   7971c9489a925b1f52d87aafca7d243b
#
_cell.length_a   1.000
_cell.length_b   1.000
_cell.length_c   1.000
_cell.angle_alpha   90.00
_cell.angle_beta   90.00
_cell.angle_gamma   90.00
#
_symmetry.space_group_name_H-M   'P 1'
#
loop_
_entity.id
_entity.type
_entity.pdbx_description
1 polymer ?
#
loop_
_entity_poly.entity_id
_entity_poly.type
_entity_poly.pdbx_seq_one_letter_code
_entity_poly.pdbx_strand_id
1 'polypeptide(L)'
;MTVMSLDRIDIKILNELQQNASLTNVELATRVNLSPSPCLARVRHLENVGVIDRRIAVLDPCVLGLSVTAFIHIKLEKQVQLSLDNFTRAIDRMSQVMECYLMTGDSDYLLRVLVADIEDLEDLIVNKLSRIPGVSSIKSNLALKKISHKTMLPIDSSRPVEIKPCYAGARHREKAARARCESSTVSEKPDSTLILGTPHVDVHANFNVS
;
A
#
# COMPACT_ATOMS: atom_id res chain seq x y z
N MET A 1 8.60 3.64 -28.85
CA MET A 1 7.95 3.18 -27.62
C MET A 1 6.60 2.62 -28.01
N THR A 2 6.39 1.33 -27.84
CA THR A 2 5.12 0.67 -28.20
C THR A 2 4.07 1.13 -27.18
N VAL A 3 3.08 1.89 -27.64
CA VAL A 3 1.93 2.27 -26.82
C VAL A 3 1.14 1.00 -26.57
N MET A 4 1.05 0.59 -25.33
CA MET A 4 0.32 -0.60 -24.94
C MET A 4 -1.13 -0.19 -24.67
N SER A 5 -2.08 -0.84 -25.34
CA SER A 5 -3.49 -0.61 -25.16
C SER A 5 -4.17 -1.81 -24.51
N LEU A 6 -5.13 -1.56 -23.63
CA LEU A 6 -5.99 -2.60 -23.05
C LEU A 6 -7.10 -2.92 -24.06
N ASP A 7 -7.31 -4.21 -24.29
CA ASP A 7 -8.44 -4.67 -25.09
C ASP A 7 -9.74 -4.79 -24.23
N ARG A 8 -10.86 -5.05 -24.88
CA ARG A 8 -12.16 -5.18 -24.20
C ARG A 8 -12.19 -6.31 -23.17
N ILE A 9 -11.41 -7.36 -23.40
CA ILE A 9 -11.34 -8.52 -22.48
C ILE A 9 -10.51 -8.13 -21.26
N ASP A 10 -9.41 -7.41 -21.44
CA ASP A 10 -8.60 -6.91 -20.34
C ASP A 10 -9.40 -5.99 -19.43
N ILE A 11 -10.19 -5.08 -20.01
CA ILE A 11 -11.08 -4.20 -19.25
C ILE A 11 -12.14 -5.01 -18.49
N LYS A 12 -12.70 -6.05 -19.12
CA LYS A 12 -13.65 -6.93 -18.44
C LYS A 12 -13.03 -7.68 -17.28
N ILE A 13 -11.81 -8.20 -17.43
CA ILE A 13 -11.04 -8.82 -16.37
C ILE A 13 -10.82 -7.83 -15.21
N LEU A 14 -10.41 -6.60 -15.52
CA LEU A 14 -10.18 -5.57 -14.51
C LEU A 14 -11.46 -5.21 -13.75
N ASN A 15 -12.58 -5.08 -14.45
CA ASN A 15 -13.87 -4.76 -13.82
C ASN A 15 -14.35 -5.89 -12.89
N GLU A 16 -14.20 -7.16 -13.29
CA GLU A 16 -14.52 -8.30 -12.41
C GLU A 16 -13.61 -8.33 -11.15
N LEU A 17 -12.31 -8.13 -11.34
CA LEU A 17 -11.36 -8.11 -10.23
C LEU A 17 -11.52 -6.91 -9.29
N GLN A 18 -11.98 -5.76 -9.79
CA GLN A 18 -12.32 -4.61 -8.95
C GLN A 18 -13.56 -4.86 -8.08
N GLN A 19 -14.52 -5.66 -8.57
CA GLN A 19 -15.71 -6.03 -7.79
C GLN A 19 -15.39 -7.11 -6.78
N ASN A 20 -14.62 -8.12 -7.18
CA ASN A 20 -14.22 -9.21 -6.31
C ASN A 20 -12.80 -9.70 -6.63
N ALA A 21 -11.84 -9.24 -5.82
CA ALA A 21 -10.43 -9.62 -5.94
C ALA A 21 -10.15 -11.09 -5.53
N SER A 22 -11.12 -11.77 -4.88
CA SER A 22 -10.99 -13.15 -4.39
C SER A 22 -11.39 -14.21 -5.42
N LEU A 23 -11.82 -13.79 -6.63
CA LEU A 23 -12.16 -14.73 -7.69
C LEU A 23 -10.97 -15.65 -8.02
N THR A 24 -11.25 -16.95 -8.09
CA THR A 24 -10.32 -17.91 -8.65
C THR A 24 -10.15 -17.67 -10.16
N ASN A 25 -9.03 -18.15 -10.72
CA ASN A 25 -8.82 -17.99 -12.16
C ASN A 25 -9.90 -18.70 -13.00
N VAL A 26 -10.45 -19.81 -12.52
CA VAL A 26 -11.51 -20.55 -13.21
C VAL A 26 -12.82 -19.75 -13.21
N GLU A 27 -13.20 -19.17 -12.09
CA GLU A 27 -14.39 -18.31 -11.98
C GLU A 27 -14.25 -17.05 -12.85
N LEU A 28 -13.09 -16.41 -12.79
CA LEU A 28 -12.81 -15.23 -13.60
C LEU A 28 -12.88 -15.56 -15.09
N ALA A 29 -12.25 -16.65 -15.52
CA ALA A 29 -12.27 -17.10 -16.91
C ALA A 29 -13.71 -17.32 -17.41
N THR A 30 -14.56 -17.97 -16.60
CA THR A 30 -15.97 -18.16 -16.91
C THR A 30 -16.72 -16.84 -17.10
N ARG A 31 -16.49 -15.85 -16.21
CA ARG A 31 -17.16 -14.54 -16.27
C ARG A 31 -16.75 -13.71 -17.48
N VAL A 32 -15.49 -13.86 -17.93
CA VAL A 32 -14.99 -13.12 -19.09
C VAL A 32 -15.07 -13.91 -20.41
N ASN A 33 -15.66 -15.11 -20.38
CA ASN A 33 -15.82 -16.01 -21.54
C ASN A 33 -14.47 -16.46 -22.14
N LEU A 34 -13.54 -16.85 -21.29
CA LEU A 34 -12.24 -17.42 -21.68
C LEU A 34 -12.05 -18.81 -21.07
N SER A 35 -11.13 -19.59 -21.64
CA SER A 35 -10.59 -20.75 -20.92
C SER A 35 -9.58 -20.31 -19.85
N PRO A 36 -9.32 -21.12 -18.82
CA PRO A 36 -8.49 -20.72 -17.66
C PRO A 36 -7.05 -20.30 -18.03
N SER A 37 -6.40 -20.98 -18.99
CA SER A 37 -5.02 -20.69 -19.35
C SER A 37 -4.83 -19.30 -19.98
N PRO A 38 -5.57 -18.88 -21.03
CA PRO A 38 -5.45 -17.54 -21.58
C PRO A 38 -5.92 -16.46 -20.59
N CYS A 39 -6.90 -16.75 -19.72
CA CYS A 39 -7.30 -15.82 -18.66
C CYS A 39 -6.13 -15.55 -17.70
N LEU A 40 -5.46 -16.59 -17.21
CA LEU A 40 -4.30 -16.46 -16.33
C LEU A 40 -3.16 -15.69 -16.98
N ALA A 41 -2.89 -15.98 -18.26
CA ALA A 41 -1.84 -15.29 -19.02
C ALA A 41 -2.11 -13.77 -19.10
N ARG A 42 -3.37 -13.36 -19.33
CA ARG A 42 -3.78 -11.96 -19.36
C ARG A 42 -3.65 -11.29 -17.99
N VAL A 43 -4.12 -11.95 -16.92
CA VAL A 43 -4.02 -11.42 -15.55
C VAL A 43 -2.55 -11.19 -15.18
N ARG A 44 -1.67 -12.17 -15.42
CA ARG A 44 -0.22 -12.03 -15.20
C ARG A 44 0.40 -10.90 -16.02
N HIS A 45 -0.06 -10.74 -17.26
CA HIS A 45 0.38 -9.66 -18.10
C HIS A 45 0.00 -8.29 -17.50
N LEU A 46 -1.28 -8.09 -17.06
CA LEU A 46 -1.76 -6.89 -16.42
C LEU A 46 -1.03 -6.56 -15.09
N GLU A 47 -0.66 -7.59 -14.34
CA GLU A 47 0.20 -7.47 -13.14
C GLU A 47 1.62 -7.04 -13.50
N ASN A 48 2.23 -7.67 -14.52
CA ASN A 48 3.61 -7.38 -14.94
C ASN A 48 3.77 -5.96 -15.49
N VAL A 49 2.79 -5.46 -16.23
CA VAL A 49 2.81 -4.09 -16.76
C VAL A 49 2.38 -3.05 -15.73
N GLY A 50 1.96 -3.49 -14.53
CA GLY A 50 1.62 -2.64 -13.41
C GLY A 50 0.24 -1.96 -13.53
N VAL A 51 -0.66 -2.48 -14.36
CA VAL A 51 -2.08 -2.08 -14.38
C VAL A 51 -2.79 -2.59 -13.12
N ILE A 52 -2.51 -3.83 -12.73
CA ILE A 52 -2.88 -4.35 -11.42
C ILE A 52 -1.65 -4.16 -10.52
N ASP A 53 -1.72 -3.22 -9.59
CA ASP A 53 -0.65 -2.96 -8.62
C ASP A 53 -0.60 -4.07 -7.57
N ARG A 54 -1.74 -4.32 -6.90
CA ARG A 54 -1.87 -5.33 -5.82
C ARG A 54 -3.34 -5.65 -5.56
N ARG A 55 -3.56 -6.76 -4.87
CA ARG A 55 -4.87 -7.14 -4.33
C ARG A 55 -4.84 -6.95 -2.82
N ILE A 56 -5.83 -6.26 -2.28
CA ILE A 56 -5.93 -5.94 -0.85
C ILE A 56 -7.31 -6.29 -0.31
N ALA A 57 -7.38 -6.65 0.96
CA ALA A 57 -8.64 -6.66 1.69
C ALA A 57 -8.95 -5.24 2.18
N VAL A 58 -10.18 -4.81 2.00
CA VAL A 58 -10.68 -3.54 2.55
C VAL A 58 -11.31 -3.84 3.90
N LEU A 59 -10.73 -3.26 4.95
CA LEU A 59 -11.20 -3.45 6.32
C LEU A 59 -12.13 -2.30 6.72
N ASP A 60 -13.08 -2.60 7.61
CA ASP A 60 -13.90 -1.56 8.22
C ASP A 60 -13.14 -0.94 9.41
N PRO A 61 -12.74 0.33 9.32
CA PRO A 61 -11.97 0.97 10.36
C PRO A 61 -12.77 1.15 11.66
N CYS A 62 -14.09 1.38 11.58
CA CYS A 62 -14.91 1.56 12.76
C CYS A 62 -14.98 0.28 13.60
N VAL A 63 -15.09 -0.89 12.97
CA VAL A 63 -15.07 -2.19 13.66
C VAL A 63 -13.73 -2.43 14.35
N LEU A 64 -12.65 -1.86 13.81
CA LEU A 64 -11.31 -1.96 14.38
C LEU A 64 -11.00 -0.84 15.40
N GLY A 65 -12.00 -0.05 15.81
CA GLY A 65 -11.83 1.03 16.78
C GLY A 65 -11.22 2.32 16.21
N LEU A 66 -11.01 2.41 14.89
CA LEU A 66 -10.46 3.61 14.25
C LEU A 66 -11.64 4.49 13.76
N SER A 67 -12.19 5.31 14.67
CA SER A 67 -13.44 6.02 14.42
C SER A 67 -13.27 7.45 13.89
N VAL A 68 -12.09 8.05 14.08
CA VAL A 68 -11.83 9.45 13.75
C VAL A 68 -11.05 9.57 12.47
N THR A 69 -11.65 10.21 11.47
CA THR A 69 -10.97 10.59 10.23
C THR A 69 -10.75 12.10 10.21
N ALA A 70 -9.53 12.54 9.96
CA ALA A 70 -9.23 13.96 9.78
C ALA A 70 -8.44 14.21 8.50
N PHE A 71 -8.64 15.40 7.94
CA PHE A 71 -7.87 15.95 6.84
C PHE A 71 -6.99 17.08 7.37
N ILE A 72 -5.67 16.91 7.22
CA ILE A 72 -4.68 17.83 7.77
C ILE A 72 -3.94 18.50 6.64
N HIS A 73 -4.05 19.82 6.59
CA HIS A 73 -3.29 20.68 5.68
C HIS A 73 -1.98 21.08 6.34
N ILE A 74 -0.89 20.82 5.66
CA ILE A 74 0.47 21.17 6.13
C ILE A 74 1.06 22.23 5.21
N LYS A 75 1.67 23.24 5.81
CA LYS A 75 2.50 24.23 5.12
C LYS A 75 3.92 24.14 5.62
N LEU A 76 4.90 24.19 4.72
CA LEU A 76 6.32 24.22 5.03
C LEU A 76 6.84 25.67 5.01
N GLU A 77 7.86 25.94 5.80
CA GLU A 77 8.55 27.25 5.78
C GLU A 77 9.24 27.53 4.45
N LYS A 78 9.86 26.48 3.88
CA LYS A 78 10.58 26.54 2.59
C LYS A 78 10.28 25.30 1.75
N GLN A 79 9.89 25.50 0.50
CA GLN A 79 9.64 24.44 -0.47
C GLN A 79 10.95 24.01 -1.18
N VAL A 80 12.02 23.75 -0.42
CA VAL A 80 13.26 23.19 -0.99
C VAL A 80 13.19 21.66 -0.97
N GLN A 81 13.80 21.03 -1.98
CA GLN A 81 13.73 19.58 -2.18
C GLN A 81 14.08 18.78 -0.92
N LEU A 82 15.09 19.22 -0.17
CA LEU A 82 15.52 18.56 1.07
C LEU A 82 14.42 18.54 2.14
N SER A 83 13.67 19.65 2.28
CA SER A 83 12.55 19.75 3.23
C SER A 83 11.39 18.83 2.82
N LEU A 84 11.08 18.76 1.52
CA LEU A 84 10.06 17.87 0.96
C LEU A 84 10.40 16.41 1.20
N ASP A 85 11.66 16.02 0.96
CA ASP A 85 12.12 14.63 1.14
C ASP A 85 12.15 14.23 2.62
N ASN A 86 12.54 15.12 3.52
CA ASN A 86 12.52 14.89 4.96
C ASN A 86 11.08 14.72 5.48
N PHE A 87 10.18 15.60 5.06
CA PHE A 87 8.76 15.51 5.39
C PHE A 87 8.16 14.20 4.90
N THR A 88 8.35 13.84 3.63
CA THR A 88 7.81 12.61 3.05
C THR A 88 8.30 11.37 3.81
N ARG A 89 9.60 11.33 4.16
CA ARG A 89 10.16 10.21 4.96
C ARG A 89 9.58 10.13 6.36
N ALA A 90 9.30 11.27 7.00
CA ALA A 90 8.66 11.30 8.32
C ALA A 90 7.22 10.77 8.24
N ILE A 91 6.45 11.23 7.26
CA ILE A 91 5.05 10.79 7.04
C ILE A 91 4.97 9.29 6.72
N ASP A 92 5.88 8.76 5.90
CA ASP A 92 5.89 7.34 5.53
C ASP A 92 6.02 6.37 6.74
N ARG A 93 6.53 6.87 7.88
CA ARG A 93 6.68 6.10 9.12
C ARG A 93 5.46 6.18 10.05
N MET A 94 4.50 7.04 9.73
CA MET A 94 3.32 7.25 10.56
C MET A 94 2.17 6.38 10.04
N SER A 95 1.87 5.31 10.77
CA SER A 95 0.79 4.36 10.40
C SER A 95 -0.61 4.99 10.39
N GLN A 96 -0.81 6.08 11.12
CA GLN A 96 -2.06 6.82 11.15
C GLN A 96 -2.33 7.60 9.85
N VAL A 97 -1.28 7.86 9.04
CA VAL A 97 -1.42 8.59 7.76
C VAL A 97 -1.76 7.59 6.67
N MET A 98 -3.00 7.65 6.21
CA MET A 98 -3.52 6.77 5.15
C MET A 98 -3.17 7.26 3.76
N GLU A 99 -3.16 8.58 3.55
CA GLU A 99 -2.87 9.22 2.27
C GLU A 99 -2.14 10.53 2.48
N CYS A 100 -1.21 10.85 1.58
CA CYS A 100 -0.48 12.11 1.57
C CYS A 100 -0.42 12.63 0.13
N TYR A 101 -0.91 13.84 -0.09
CA TYR A 101 -0.91 14.49 -1.38
C TYR A 101 -0.08 15.77 -1.32
N LEU A 102 0.80 15.97 -2.32
CA LEU A 102 1.41 17.27 -2.57
C LEU A 102 0.37 18.14 -3.28
N MET A 103 0.11 19.32 -2.75
CA MET A 103 -0.96 20.20 -3.20
C MET A 103 -0.40 21.44 -3.92
N THR A 104 -1.22 22.03 -4.77
CA THR A 104 -1.04 23.39 -5.25
C THR A 104 -1.97 24.31 -4.48
N GLY A 105 -1.55 25.55 -4.15
CA GLY A 105 -2.37 26.52 -3.43
C GLY A 105 -1.79 26.90 -2.07
N ASP A 106 -2.66 27.11 -1.08
CA ASP A 106 -2.29 27.69 0.23
C ASP A 106 -1.54 26.72 1.15
N SER A 107 -1.66 25.42 0.94
CA SER A 107 -0.97 24.38 1.69
C SER A 107 -0.12 23.51 0.77
N ASP A 108 1.02 23.03 1.27
CA ASP A 108 1.93 22.19 0.50
C ASP A 108 1.51 20.71 0.50
N TYR A 109 0.93 20.25 1.61
CA TYR A 109 0.46 18.86 1.73
C TYR A 109 -0.93 18.78 2.32
N LEU A 110 -1.66 17.77 1.83
CA LEU A 110 -2.92 17.29 2.41
C LEU A 110 -2.73 15.85 2.88
N LEU A 111 -2.96 15.62 4.16
CA LEU A 111 -2.95 14.28 4.74
C LEU A 111 -4.37 13.83 5.03
N ARG A 112 -4.69 12.58 4.76
CA ARG A 112 -5.84 11.89 5.33
C ARG A 112 -5.35 10.97 6.42
N VAL A 113 -5.77 11.22 7.65
CA VAL A 113 -5.39 10.45 8.82
C VAL A 113 -6.57 9.71 9.41
N LEU A 114 -6.28 8.58 10.06
CA LEU A 114 -7.26 7.72 10.70
C LEU A 114 -6.72 7.33 12.08
N VAL A 115 -7.48 7.64 13.13
CA VAL A 115 -7.08 7.41 14.52
C VAL A 115 -8.27 6.90 15.34
N ALA A 116 -8.02 6.40 16.55
CA ALA A 116 -9.08 5.85 17.40
C ALA A 116 -10.00 6.96 17.93
N ASP A 117 -9.45 8.03 18.45
CA ASP A 117 -10.16 9.11 19.12
C ASP A 117 -9.50 10.48 18.87
N ILE A 118 -9.99 11.49 19.58
CA ILE A 118 -9.51 12.88 19.49
C ILE A 118 -8.16 13.06 20.19
N GLU A 119 -7.90 12.32 21.25
CA GLU A 119 -6.64 12.36 22.00
C GLU A 119 -5.49 11.82 21.13
N ASP A 120 -5.73 10.72 20.42
CA ASP A 120 -4.78 10.19 19.42
C ASP A 120 -4.55 11.19 18.27
N LEU A 121 -5.57 11.94 17.84
CA LEU A 121 -5.41 12.98 16.85
C LEU A 121 -4.56 14.13 17.36
N GLU A 122 -4.78 14.56 18.59
CA GLU A 122 -4.00 15.60 19.26
C GLU A 122 -2.53 15.17 19.37
N ASP A 123 -2.26 13.94 19.84
CA ASP A 123 -0.89 13.38 19.91
C ASP A 123 -0.21 13.39 18.54
N LEU A 124 -0.92 12.95 17.50
CA LEU A 124 -0.41 12.96 16.14
C LEU A 124 -0.03 14.37 15.68
N ILE A 125 -0.87 15.38 15.96
CA ILE A 125 -0.62 16.76 15.54
C ILE A 125 0.50 17.37 16.35
N VAL A 126 0.40 17.33 17.70
CA VAL A 126 1.29 18.06 18.61
C VAL A 126 2.63 17.38 18.76
N ASN A 127 2.65 16.06 18.91
CA ASN A 127 3.88 15.33 19.24
C ASN A 127 4.60 14.72 18.04
N LYS A 128 3.92 14.59 16.89
CA LYS A 128 4.53 14.00 15.69
C LYS A 128 4.64 15.00 14.55
N LEU A 129 3.51 15.53 14.03
CA LEU A 129 3.51 16.39 12.86
C LEU A 129 4.19 17.74 13.10
N SER A 130 3.91 18.41 14.23
CA SER A 130 4.50 19.72 14.54
C SER A 130 6.01 19.65 14.82
N ARG A 131 6.52 18.48 15.17
CA ARG A 131 7.96 18.26 15.40
C ARG A 131 8.75 17.96 14.14
N ILE A 132 8.10 17.83 12.99
CA ILE A 132 8.81 17.63 11.73
C ILE A 132 9.51 18.95 11.36
N PRO A 133 10.84 18.95 11.17
CA PRO A 133 11.55 20.16 10.81
C PRO A 133 11.03 20.77 9.51
N GLY A 134 10.77 22.08 9.53
CA GLY A 134 10.30 22.83 8.38
C GLY A 134 8.77 22.92 8.27
N VAL A 135 8.00 22.33 9.17
CA VAL A 135 6.55 22.55 9.25
C VAL A 135 6.28 23.92 9.86
N SER A 136 5.59 24.80 9.12
CA SER A 136 5.27 26.15 9.57
C SER A 136 3.82 26.31 10.04
N SER A 137 2.89 25.55 9.47
CA SER A 137 1.47 25.63 9.81
C SER A 137 0.78 24.29 9.60
N ILE A 138 -0.13 23.99 10.53
CA ILE A 138 -0.98 22.80 10.48
C ILE A 138 -2.43 23.26 10.67
N LYS A 139 -3.32 22.85 9.75
CA LYS A 139 -4.76 23.06 9.85
C LYS A 139 -5.45 21.71 9.75
N SER A 140 -6.18 21.30 10.77
CA SER A 140 -6.91 20.03 10.82
C SER A 140 -8.41 20.24 10.65
N ASN A 141 -9.04 19.40 9.85
CA ASN A 141 -10.48 19.36 9.66
C ASN A 141 -10.96 17.93 9.93
N LEU A 142 -11.91 17.80 10.87
CA LEU A 142 -12.54 16.51 11.17
C LEU A 142 -13.59 16.18 10.11
N ALA A 143 -13.59 14.95 9.63
CA ALA A 143 -14.65 14.43 8.78
C ALA A 143 -15.80 13.96 9.66
N LEU A 144 -16.93 14.69 9.67
CA LEU A 144 -18.10 14.32 10.45
C LEU A 144 -18.72 12.99 9.98
N LYS A 145 -18.72 12.74 8.66
CA LYS A 145 -19.28 11.53 8.07
C LYS A 145 -18.68 11.26 6.71
N LYS A 146 -18.35 10.01 6.44
CA LYS A 146 -18.03 9.53 5.10
C LYS A 146 -19.34 9.31 4.32
N ILE A 147 -19.57 10.12 3.29
CA ILE A 147 -20.81 10.02 2.48
C ILE A 147 -20.70 8.96 1.40
N SER A 148 -19.52 8.83 0.78
CA SER A 148 -19.29 7.84 -0.27
C SER A 148 -17.83 7.41 -0.30
N HIS A 149 -17.60 6.16 -0.62
CA HIS A 149 -16.27 5.61 -0.88
C HIS A 149 -16.37 4.60 -2.02
N LYS A 150 -15.72 4.91 -3.13
CA LYS A 150 -15.64 4.01 -4.29
C LYS A 150 -14.20 3.59 -4.47
N THR A 151 -13.97 2.29 -4.53
CA THR A 151 -12.67 1.70 -4.83
C THR A 151 -12.51 1.35 -6.30
N MET A 152 -13.64 1.17 -7.01
CA MET A 152 -13.65 0.88 -8.44
C MET A 152 -13.32 2.13 -9.26
N LEU A 153 -12.30 2.03 -10.09
CA LEU A 153 -11.99 3.03 -11.12
C LEU A 153 -13.02 2.94 -12.26
N PRO A 154 -13.52 4.06 -12.78
CA PRO A 154 -14.47 4.09 -13.89
C PRO A 154 -13.76 3.80 -15.22
N ILE A 155 -13.53 2.52 -15.52
CA ILE A 155 -12.91 2.09 -16.78
C ILE A 155 -14.02 1.83 -17.79
N ASP A 156 -14.04 2.64 -18.86
CA ASP A 156 -15.02 2.50 -19.93
C ASP A 156 -14.59 1.43 -20.94
N SER A 157 -15.39 0.37 -21.06
CA SER A 157 -15.16 -0.72 -22.01
C SER A 157 -15.43 -0.34 -23.46
N SER A 158 -16.08 0.81 -23.72
CA SER A 158 -16.39 1.28 -25.06
C SER A 158 -15.20 1.91 -25.79
N ARG A 159 -14.14 2.28 -25.04
CA ARG A 159 -12.95 2.95 -25.59
C ARG A 159 -11.69 2.14 -25.31
N PRO A 160 -10.75 2.04 -26.25
CA PRO A 160 -9.43 1.49 -25.97
C PRO A 160 -8.74 2.39 -24.95
N VAL A 161 -8.23 1.78 -23.88
CA VAL A 161 -7.47 2.48 -22.84
C VAL A 161 -5.99 2.33 -23.14
N GLU A 162 -5.34 3.43 -23.46
CA GLU A 162 -3.89 3.49 -23.63
C GLU A 162 -3.21 3.51 -22.27
N ILE A 163 -2.28 2.59 -22.05
CA ILE A 163 -1.46 2.59 -20.83
C ILE A 163 -0.41 3.69 -20.98
N LYS A 164 -0.59 4.76 -20.19
CA LYS A 164 0.37 5.86 -20.11
C LYS A 164 1.19 5.73 -18.83
N PRO A 165 2.50 6.04 -18.87
CA PRO A 165 3.28 6.13 -17.64
C PRO A 165 2.67 7.21 -16.74
N CYS A 166 2.37 6.84 -15.49
CA CYS A 166 1.79 7.78 -14.53
C CYS A 166 2.81 8.87 -14.17
N TYR A 167 2.40 10.12 -14.28
CA TYR A 167 3.22 11.28 -13.92
C TYR A 167 3.48 11.37 -12.40
N ALA A 168 2.61 10.79 -11.61
CA ALA A 168 2.67 10.81 -10.15
C ALA A 168 3.37 9.57 -9.61
N GLY A 169 4.68 9.46 -9.77
CA GLY A 169 5.45 8.62 -8.87
C GLY A 169 6.19 7.43 -9.41
N ALA A 170 7.36 7.69 -9.96
CA ALA A 170 8.45 6.71 -9.99
C ALA A 170 8.67 6.08 -8.60
N ARG A 171 8.37 6.77 -7.51
CA ARG A 171 8.51 6.30 -6.12
C ARG A 171 7.56 5.16 -5.70
N HIS A 172 6.36 5.10 -6.25
CA HIS A 172 5.44 3.98 -5.95
C HIS A 172 5.91 2.68 -6.64
N ARG A 173 6.51 2.78 -7.82
CA ARG A 173 7.08 1.63 -8.54
C ARG A 173 8.36 1.11 -7.90
N GLU A 174 9.21 1.98 -7.34
CA GLU A 174 10.41 1.54 -6.61
C GLU A 174 10.08 0.83 -5.30
N LYS A 175 9.08 1.30 -4.53
CA LYS A 175 8.62 0.60 -3.32
C LYS A 175 8.00 -0.78 -3.65
N ALA A 176 7.20 -0.86 -4.71
CA ALA A 176 6.62 -2.14 -5.16
C ALA A 176 7.68 -3.10 -5.73
N ALA A 177 8.71 -2.60 -6.40
CA ALA A 177 9.83 -3.40 -6.88
C ALA A 177 10.71 -3.90 -5.73
N ARG A 178 11.00 -3.09 -4.72
CA ARG A 178 11.74 -3.50 -3.51
C ARG A 178 10.98 -4.53 -2.70
N ALA A 179 9.68 -4.35 -2.47
CA ALA A 179 8.84 -5.32 -1.76
C ALA A 179 8.75 -6.67 -2.50
N ARG A 180 8.78 -6.68 -3.83
CA ARG A 180 8.85 -7.93 -4.62
C ARG A 180 10.23 -8.59 -4.55
N CYS A 181 11.31 -7.83 -4.46
CA CYS A 181 12.66 -8.37 -4.32
C CYS A 181 12.86 -9.00 -2.93
N GLU A 182 12.33 -8.38 -1.87
CA GLU A 182 12.41 -8.90 -0.51
C GLU A 182 11.55 -10.15 -0.29
N SER A 183 10.42 -10.30 -1.00
CA SER A 183 9.58 -11.49 -0.92
C SER A 183 10.12 -12.68 -1.72
N SER A 184 11.01 -12.47 -2.68
CA SER A 184 11.64 -13.54 -3.48
C SER A 184 12.90 -14.13 -2.84
N THR A 185 13.47 -13.50 -1.81
CA THR A 185 14.68 -14.00 -1.12
C THR A 185 14.40 -14.92 0.08
N VAL A 186 13.13 -15.21 0.41
CA VAL A 186 12.77 -16.08 1.55
C VAL A 186 12.58 -17.56 1.16
N SER A 187 12.93 -17.97 -0.06
CA SER A 187 12.71 -19.33 -0.56
C SER A 187 13.98 -20.14 -0.86
N GLU A 188 15.10 -19.86 -0.22
CA GLU A 188 16.22 -20.81 -0.20
C GLU A 188 16.43 -21.35 1.22
N LYS A 189 15.87 -22.54 1.46
CA LYS A 189 16.32 -23.40 2.56
C LYS A 189 17.72 -23.89 2.22
N PRO A 190 18.71 -23.77 3.10
CA PRO A 190 19.94 -24.52 2.93
C PRO A 190 19.66 -25.99 3.23
N ASP A 191 20.00 -26.81 2.25
CA ASP A 191 20.00 -28.27 2.31
C ASP A 191 20.94 -28.74 3.43
N SER A 192 20.35 -29.53 4.32
CA SER A 192 21.10 -30.17 5.40
C SER A 192 21.65 -31.49 4.91
N THR A 193 22.96 -31.57 4.71
CA THR A 193 23.65 -32.87 4.70
C THR A 193 25.09 -32.73 5.17
N LEU A 194 25.43 -33.64 6.08
CA LEU A 194 26.73 -34.18 6.49
C LEU A 194 27.24 -33.73 7.88
N ILE A 195 27.09 -34.64 8.83
CA ILE A 195 27.84 -35.83 9.27
C ILE A 195 28.78 -35.57 10.45
N LEU A 196 28.57 -36.42 11.48
CA LEU A 196 29.51 -37.05 12.42
C LEU A 196 30.27 -36.23 13.45
N GLY A 197 30.06 -36.63 14.69
CA GLY A 197 31.07 -36.49 15.72
C GLY A 197 30.53 -36.29 17.13
N THR A 198 30.16 -37.38 17.85
CA THR A 198 30.12 -37.42 19.32
C THR A 198 31.52 -37.24 19.90
N PRO A 199 31.68 -36.74 21.12
CA PRO A 199 31.55 -37.61 22.27
C PRO A 199 30.84 -36.98 23.53
N HIS A 200 30.17 -37.88 24.17
CA HIS A 200 29.86 -38.04 25.58
C HIS A 200 30.72 -37.24 26.56
N VAL A 201 30.12 -36.45 27.42
CA VAL A 201 30.57 -36.21 28.79
C VAL A 201 29.36 -36.02 29.70
N ASP A 202 29.15 -36.99 30.56
CA ASP A 202 28.34 -36.91 31.77
C ASP A 202 28.98 -35.93 32.76
N VAL A 203 28.17 -35.05 33.35
CA VAL A 203 28.43 -34.59 34.74
C VAL A 203 27.09 -34.33 35.44
N HIS A 204 26.81 -35.23 36.38
CA HIS A 204 25.91 -35.02 37.49
C HIS A 204 26.32 -33.80 38.32
N ALA A 205 25.39 -32.99 38.74
CA ALA A 205 25.37 -32.38 40.08
C ALA A 205 23.96 -31.89 40.44
N ASN A 206 23.38 -32.60 41.38
CA ASN A 206 22.37 -32.15 42.33
C ASN A 206 22.76 -30.81 42.96
N PHE A 207 21.79 -29.91 43.22
CA PHE A 207 21.67 -29.35 44.56
C PHE A 207 20.27 -28.81 44.79
N ASN A 208 19.77 -29.16 45.95
CA ASN A 208 18.50 -29.06 46.59
C ASN A 208 18.44 -27.78 47.46
N VAL A 209 17.21 -27.28 47.77
CA VAL A 209 16.79 -26.61 49.01
C VAL A 209 17.23 -25.12 49.21
N SER A 210 16.34 -24.20 49.24
CA SER A 210 15.47 -23.67 50.33
C SER A 210 14.49 -22.65 49.78
#